data_a92469e6dbb3c4375cc31b8786d2edee
#
_entry.id   a92469e6dbb3c4375cc31b8786d2edee
#
_cell.length_a   1.000
_cell.length_b   1.000
_cell.length_c   1.000
_cell.angle_alpha   90.00
_cell.angle_beta   90.00
_cell.angle_gamma   90.00
#
_symmetry.space_group_name_H-M   'P 1'
#
loop_
_entity.id
_entity.type
_entity.pdbx_description
1 polymer ?
#
loop_
_entity_poly.entity_id
_entity_poly.type
_entity_poly.pdbx_seq_one_letter_code
_entity_poly.pdbx_strand_id
1 'polypeptide(L)'
;MDLHPFRHRNPGAGGERIRFDSRDLALTAVFAALYATINLVQSFSPFGNPSIYGPIQLRLSDFLIALAALLGLPVVIGVTAGCAVVNVFGPIGFIDVIFGSIANLIAASLVLLLKKHKLLACIAGASPIGIIVGGGYLWISYPYQPAELAFLPAWITTLISLLVSSLVAIAVIGYAVLRILSRPSIIEPLKSHGLKALSEN
;
A
#
# COMPACT_ATOMS: atom_id res chain seq x y z
N MET A 1 -18.13 26.67 58.12
CA MET A 1 -19.13 25.74 57.49
C MET A 1 -19.06 26.07 55.99
N ASP A 2 -18.01 25.53 55.35
CA ASP A 2 -17.71 25.85 53.95
C ASP A 2 -18.17 24.70 53.04
N LEU A 3 -19.22 24.98 52.28
CA LEU A 3 -19.75 24.08 51.29
C LEU A 3 -18.99 24.25 50.00
N HIS A 4 -18.06 23.32 49.69
CA HIS A 4 -17.45 23.23 48.35
C HIS A 4 -18.49 22.67 47.35
N PRO A 5 -18.77 23.33 46.23
CA PRO A 5 -19.61 22.76 45.18
C PRO A 5 -18.84 21.69 44.41
N PHE A 6 -19.38 20.50 44.39
CA PHE A 6 -18.96 19.37 43.53
C PHE A 6 -18.97 19.82 42.07
N ARG A 7 -17.77 19.94 41.52
CA ARG A 7 -17.57 20.15 40.07
C ARG A 7 -17.82 18.83 39.36
N HIS A 8 -19.02 18.65 38.84
CA HIS A 8 -19.34 17.56 37.92
C HIS A 8 -18.38 17.63 36.72
N ARG A 9 -17.43 16.72 36.70
CA ARG A 9 -16.61 16.43 35.53
C ARG A 9 -17.50 15.62 34.58
N ASN A 10 -18.00 16.25 33.53
CA ASN A 10 -18.63 15.57 32.42
C ASN A 10 -17.61 14.63 31.75
N PRO A 11 -17.76 13.30 31.77
CA PRO A 11 -17.05 12.38 30.92
C PRO A 11 -17.82 12.27 29.59
N GLY A 12 -17.86 13.36 28.82
CA GLY A 12 -18.59 13.41 27.57
C GLY A 12 -17.68 13.63 26.39
N ALA A 13 -17.60 12.61 25.53
CA ALA A 13 -17.33 12.69 24.11
C ALA A 13 -16.00 13.31 23.68
N GLY A 14 -14.89 12.77 24.16
CA GLY A 14 -13.61 12.89 23.47
C GLY A 14 -13.54 11.85 22.36
N GLY A 15 -14.21 12.06 21.21
CA GLY A 15 -13.87 11.33 20.01
C GLY A 15 -12.37 11.56 19.79
N GLU A 16 -11.57 10.50 19.80
CA GLU A 16 -10.16 10.54 19.43
C GLU A 16 -10.08 11.11 18.01
N ARG A 17 -9.91 12.42 17.89
CA ARG A 17 -9.52 13.02 16.64
C ARG A 17 -8.15 12.46 16.32
N ILE A 18 -8.06 11.65 15.29
CA ILE A 18 -6.80 11.20 14.70
C ILE A 18 -6.06 12.49 14.29
N ARG A 19 -5.18 12.99 15.18
CA ARG A 19 -4.37 14.16 14.89
C ARG A 19 -3.15 13.67 14.13
N PHE A 20 -3.13 13.97 12.84
CA PHE A 20 -1.95 13.77 12.00
C PHE A 20 -0.88 14.77 12.46
N ASP A 21 0.23 14.29 12.98
CA ASP A 21 1.30 15.11 13.51
C ASP A 21 2.57 15.09 12.63
N SER A 22 3.61 15.79 13.07
CA SER A 22 4.88 15.87 12.33
C SER A 22 5.57 14.50 12.16
N ARG A 23 5.35 13.56 13.07
CA ARG A 23 5.89 12.20 12.97
C ARG A 23 5.15 11.41 11.91
N ASP A 24 3.83 11.56 11.83
CA ASP A 24 3.02 10.94 10.79
C ASP A 24 3.41 11.47 9.40
N LEU A 25 3.70 12.78 9.31
CA LEU A 25 4.19 13.39 8.07
C LEU A 25 5.58 12.86 7.67
N ALA A 26 6.50 12.76 8.62
CA ALA A 26 7.82 12.19 8.37
C ALA A 26 7.73 10.72 7.91
N LEU A 27 6.88 9.93 8.56
CA LEU A 27 6.64 8.54 8.19
C LEU A 27 6.03 8.42 6.79
N THR A 28 5.07 9.28 6.46
CA THR A 28 4.49 9.40 5.11
C THR A 28 5.56 9.66 4.05
N ALA A 29 6.45 10.64 4.31
CA ALA A 29 7.54 10.97 3.39
C ALA A 29 8.53 9.79 3.22
N VAL A 30 8.85 9.08 4.30
CA VAL A 30 9.70 7.88 4.24
C VAL A 30 9.06 6.79 3.39
N PHE A 31 7.77 6.50 3.57
CA PHE A 31 7.09 5.49 2.76
C PHE A 31 6.95 5.89 1.29
N ALA A 32 6.71 7.17 1.01
CA ALA A 32 6.70 7.68 -0.37
C ALA A 32 8.08 7.52 -1.04
N ALA A 33 9.14 7.89 -0.34
CA ALA A 33 10.51 7.76 -0.83
C ALA A 33 10.90 6.28 -1.02
N LEU A 34 10.59 5.40 -0.06
CA LEU A 34 10.87 3.97 -0.18
C LEU A 34 10.14 3.35 -1.36
N TYR A 35 8.83 3.63 -1.50
CA TYR A 35 8.04 3.14 -2.61
C TYR A 35 8.65 3.58 -3.95
N ALA A 36 8.92 4.88 -4.09
CA ALA A 36 9.51 5.43 -5.31
C ALA A 36 10.89 4.84 -5.60
N THR A 37 11.78 4.77 -4.59
CA THR A 37 13.14 4.26 -4.76
C THR A 37 13.15 2.80 -5.19
N ILE A 38 12.35 1.94 -4.54
CA ILE A 38 12.29 0.51 -4.89
C ILE A 38 11.82 0.35 -6.34
N ASN A 39 10.78 1.08 -6.76
CA ASN A 39 10.32 1.04 -8.16
C ASN A 39 11.38 1.54 -9.14
N LEU A 40 12.02 2.67 -8.85
CA LEU A 40 13.07 3.22 -9.73
C LEU A 40 14.25 2.27 -9.85
N VAL A 41 14.75 1.73 -8.73
CA VAL A 41 15.82 0.74 -8.74
C VAL A 41 15.43 -0.50 -9.55
N GLN A 42 14.20 -0.97 -9.38
CA GLN A 42 13.68 -2.10 -10.14
C GLN A 42 13.57 -1.77 -11.64
N SER A 43 13.21 -0.54 -12.03
CA SER A 43 13.12 -0.09 -13.43
C SER A 43 14.46 -0.10 -14.14
N PHE A 44 15.55 0.22 -13.41
CA PHE A 44 16.90 0.22 -13.96
C PHE A 44 17.57 -1.17 -13.92
N SER A 45 16.98 -2.13 -13.24
CA SER A 45 17.49 -3.51 -13.22
C SER A 45 17.31 -4.16 -14.59
N PRO A 46 18.29 -4.97 -15.08
CA PRO A 46 18.11 -5.76 -16.30
C PRO A 46 16.89 -6.67 -16.27
N PHE A 47 16.45 -7.05 -15.07
CA PHE A 47 15.25 -7.86 -14.83
C PHE A 47 14.01 -7.02 -14.54
N GLY A 48 14.12 -5.69 -14.50
CA GLY A 48 13.10 -4.80 -13.98
C GLY A 48 12.09 -4.32 -15.00
N ASN A 49 12.51 -4.00 -16.23
CA ASN A 49 11.66 -3.25 -17.14
C ASN A 49 10.45 -4.05 -17.67
N PRO A 50 10.52 -5.30 -18.11
CA PRO A 50 9.31 -6.06 -18.44
C PRO A 50 8.45 -6.34 -17.21
N SER A 51 9.05 -6.45 -16.03
CA SER A 51 8.37 -6.80 -14.79
C SER A 51 7.70 -5.64 -14.06
N ILE A 52 7.85 -4.40 -14.51
CA ILE A 52 7.18 -3.23 -13.90
C ILE A 52 6.12 -2.64 -14.80
N TYR A 53 6.37 -2.54 -16.10
CA TYR A 53 5.52 -1.83 -17.05
C TYR A 53 4.99 -2.72 -18.17
N GLY A 54 5.44 -3.96 -18.31
CA GLY A 54 5.00 -4.89 -19.33
C GLY A 54 3.65 -5.56 -19.03
N PRO A 55 3.17 -6.45 -19.91
CA PRO A 55 1.95 -7.23 -19.69
C PRO A 55 2.08 -8.23 -18.54
N ILE A 56 3.31 -8.65 -18.23
CA ILE A 56 3.61 -9.47 -17.04
C ILE A 56 4.44 -8.60 -16.10
N GLN A 57 3.89 -8.32 -14.92
CA GLN A 57 4.50 -7.41 -13.96
C GLN A 57 4.73 -8.08 -12.61
N LEU A 58 5.77 -7.63 -11.91
CA LEU A 58 5.99 -7.86 -10.49
C LEU A 58 6.53 -6.58 -9.86
N ARG A 59 5.68 -5.82 -9.19
CA ARG A 59 6.05 -4.58 -8.49
C ARG A 59 6.40 -4.91 -7.06
N LEU A 60 7.70 -4.99 -6.76
CA LEU A 60 8.15 -5.33 -5.41
C LEU A 60 7.71 -4.29 -4.37
N SER A 61 7.74 -2.99 -4.72
CA SER A 61 7.33 -1.90 -3.80
C SER A 61 5.93 -2.07 -3.19
N ASP A 62 5.04 -2.84 -3.83
CA ASP A 62 3.69 -3.07 -3.35
C ASP A 62 3.65 -3.84 -2.02
N PHE A 63 4.75 -4.52 -1.62
CA PHE A 63 4.83 -5.14 -0.30
C PHE A 63 4.66 -4.12 0.84
N LEU A 64 5.04 -2.85 0.61
CA LEU A 64 4.88 -1.77 1.59
C LEU A 64 3.41 -1.51 1.94
N ILE A 65 2.49 -1.81 1.03
CA ILE A 65 1.04 -1.65 1.23
C ILE A 65 0.57 -2.45 2.45
N ALA A 66 1.13 -3.65 2.66
CA ALA A 66 0.79 -4.50 3.80
C ALA A 66 1.06 -3.82 5.15
N LEU A 67 2.03 -2.90 5.21
CA LEU A 67 2.41 -2.20 6.44
C LEU A 67 1.37 -1.16 6.88
N ALA A 68 0.36 -0.85 6.04
CA ALA A 68 -0.77 -0.03 6.43
C ALA A 68 -1.57 -0.67 7.59
N ALA A 69 -1.59 -2.01 7.71
CA ALA A 69 -2.21 -2.69 8.84
C ALA A 69 -1.52 -2.41 10.19
N LEU A 70 -0.23 -2.07 10.18
CA LEU A 70 0.57 -1.83 11.38
C LEU A 70 0.74 -0.33 11.67
N LEU A 71 1.01 0.47 10.65
CA LEU A 71 1.42 1.86 10.78
C LEU A 71 0.34 2.86 10.35
N GLY A 72 -0.76 2.39 9.77
CA GLY A 72 -1.95 3.20 9.53
C GLY A 72 -1.87 4.17 8.35
N LEU A 73 -2.54 5.32 8.51
CA LEU A 73 -2.70 6.35 7.48
C LEU A 73 -1.39 6.87 6.87
N PRO A 74 -0.29 7.05 7.61
CA PRO A 74 0.97 7.49 7.01
C PRO A 74 1.44 6.58 5.88
N VAL A 75 1.27 5.25 6.02
CA VAL A 75 1.60 4.30 4.96
C VAL A 75 0.66 4.44 3.77
N VAL A 76 -0.65 4.54 4.03
CA VAL A 76 -1.66 4.71 2.96
C VAL A 76 -1.33 5.91 2.07
N ILE A 77 -1.08 7.06 2.70
CA ILE A 77 -0.76 8.30 1.97
C ILE A 77 0.62 8.18 1.30
N GLY A 78 1.60 7.62 2.02
CA GLY A 78 2.98 7.49 1.54
C GLY A 78 3.09 6.62 0.29
N VAL A 79 2.53 5.40 0.30
CA VAL A 79 2.59 4.51 -0.88
C VAL A 79 1.81 5.07 -2.07
N THR A 80 0.70 5.78 -1.80
CA THR A 80 -0.09 6.45 -2.84
C THR A 80 0.71 7.56 -3.51
N ALA A 81 1.32 8.44 -2.71
CA ALA A 81 2.16 9.54 -3.20
C ALA A 81 3.41 9.02 -3.93
N GLY A 82 4.08 7.98 -3.38
CA GLY A 82 5.22 7.34 -4.01
C GLY A 82 4.87 6.72 -5.36
N CYS A 83 3.70 6.07 -5.46
CA CYS A 83 3.18 5.54 -6.72
C CYS A 83 2.94 6.65 -7.74
N ALA A 84 2.31 7.76 -7.34
CA ALA A 84 2.09 8.89 -8.23
C ALA A 84 3.41 9.45 -8.77
N VAL A 85 4.40 9.65 -7.90
CA VAL A 85 5.74 10.14 -8.30
C VAL A 85 6.40 9.21 -9.32
N VAL A 86 6.40 7.90 -9.07
CA VAL A 86 7.02 6.93 -10.00
C VAL A 86 6.32 6.91 -11.34
N ASN A 87 4.99 6.91 -11.33
CA ASN A 87 4.20 6.82 -12.57
C ASN A 87 4.33 8.06 -13.46
N VAL A 88 4.73 9.24 -12.91
CA VAL A 88 5.10 10.42 -13.72
C VAL A 88 6.25 10.10 -14.67
N PHE A 89 7.20 9.26 -14.26
CA PHE A 89 8.33 8.84 -15.07
C PHE A 89 8.06 7.55 -15.86
N GLY A 90 6.89 6.95 -15.67
CA GLY A 90 6.50 5.72 -16.35
C GLY A 90 6.09 5.93 -17.81
N PRO A 91 6.22 4.90 -18.67
CA PRO A 91 5.91 5.00 -20.09
C PRO A 91 4.41 5.04 -20.41
N ILE A 92 3.53 4.75 -19.44
CA ILE A 92 2.07 4.68 -19.63
C ILE A 92 1.44 6.08 -19.58
N GLY A 93 2.13 7.05 -18.93
CA GLY A 93 1.72 8.45 -18.90
C GLY A 93 0.65 8.74 -17.82
N PHE A 94 -0.13 9.80 -18.04
CA PHE A 94 -0.99 10.40 -17.03
C PHE A 94 -2.11 9.48 -16.50
N ILE A 95 -2.55 8.52 -17.31
CA ILE A 95 -3.55 7.52 -16.89
C ILE A 95 -3.01 6.70 -15.72
N ASP A 96 -1.76 6.25 -15.79
CA ASP A 96 -1.13 5.45 -14.73
C ASP A 96 -0.87 6.29 -13.46
N VAL A 97 -0.54 7.57 -13.62
CA VAL A 97 -0.41 8.50 -12.48
C VAL A 97 -1.70 8.57 -11.69
N ILE A 98 -2.84 8.69 -12.34
CA ILE A 98 -4.14 8.81 -11.67
C ILE A 98 -4.63 7.46 -11.18
N PHE A 99 -4.88 6.53 -12.10
CA PHE A 99 -5.56 5.27 -11.77
C PHE A 99 -4.67 4.29 -11.01
N GLY A 100 -3.37 4.29 -11.27
CA GLY A 100 -2.41 3.51 -10.50
C GLY A 100 -2.32 3.99 -9.05
N SER A 101 -2.30 5.32 -8.84
CA SER A 101 -2.30 5.90 -7.48
C SER A 101 -3.63 5.67 -6.75
N ILE A 102 -4.76 5.76 -7.44
CA ILE A 102 -6.08 5.44 -6.88
C ILE A 102 -6.14 3.95 -6.50
N ALA A 103 -5.63 3.06 -7.34
CA ALA A 103 -5.56 1.64 -7.03
C ALA A 103 -4.74 1.38 -5.75
N ASN A 104 -3.57 2.02 -5.60
CA ASN A 104 -2.75 1.92 -4.40
C ASN A 104 -3.44 2.51 -3.16
N LEU A 105 -4.13 3.65 -3.32
CA LEU A 105 -4.91 4.25 -2.23
C LEU A 105 -5.99 3.29 -1.72
N ILE A 106 -6.75 2.69 -2.63
CA ILE A 106 -7.80 1.73 -2.28
C ILE A 106 -7.19 0.47 -1.67
N ALA A 107 -6.11 -0.06 -2.25
CA ALA A 107 -5.39 -1.24 -1.76
C ALA A 107 -4.92 -1.05 -0.32
N ALA A 108 -4.18 0.03 -0.04
CA ALA A 108 -3.65 0.33 1.28
C ALA A 108 -4.78 0.66 2.29
N SER A 109 -5.85 1.31 1.85
CA SER A 109 -7.02 1.57 2.68
C SER A 109 -7.74 0.28 3.07
N LEU A 110 -7.90 -0.68 2.15
CA LEU A 110 -8.48 -1.99 2.46
C LEU A 110 -7.62 -2.75 3.47
N VAL A 111 -6.29 -2.72 3.31
CA VAL A 111 -5.37 -3.33 4.28
C VAL A 111 -5.53 -2.69 5.66
N LEU A 112 -5.65 -1.38 5.74
CA LEU A 112 -5.87 -0.66 6.98
C LEU A 112 -7.22 -0.99 7.63
N LEU A 113 -8.29 -1.03 6.84
CA LEU A 113 -9.65 -1.33 7.32
C LEU A 113 -9.78 -2.76 7.84
N LEU A 114 -9.14 -3.71 7.16
CA LEU A 114 -9.17 -5.14 7.51
C LEU A 114 -8.01 -5.56 8.41
N LYS A 115 -7.30 -4.64 9.08
CA LYS A 115 -6.08 -4.87 9.86
C LYS A 115 -6.20 -5.96 10.93
N LYS A 116 -7.40 -6.23 11.43
CA LYS A 116 -7.66 -7.32 12.40
C LYS A 116 -7.39 -8.71 11.81
N HIS A 117 -7.60 -8.88 10.52
CA HIS A 117 -7.35 -10.13 9.79
C HIS A 117 -6.22 -9.93 8.79
N LYS A 118 -4.97 -9.82 9.28
CA LYS A 118 -3.79 -9.40 8.51
C LYS A 118 -3.63 -10.10 7.15
N LEU A 119 -3.79 -11.42 7.09
CA LEU A 119 -3.67 -12.16 5.84
C LEU A 119 -4.80 -11.81 4.86
N LEU A 120 -6.05 -11.79 5.36
CA LEU A 120 -7.21 -11.42 4.55
C LEU A 120 -7.09 -9.96 4.06
N ALA A 121 -6.59 -9.07 4.90
CA ALA A 121 -6.32 -7.68 4.54
C ALA A 121 -5.33 -7.58 3.37
N CYS A 122 -4.23 -8.34 3.42
CA CYS A 122 -3.23 -8.37 2.35
C CYS A 122 -3.80 -8.96 1.05
N ILE A 123 -4.61 -10.03 1.13
CA ILE A 123 -5.27 -10.62 -0.05
C ILE A 123 -6.27 -9.62 -0.65
N ALA A 124 -7.12 -9.02 0.19
CA ALA A 124 -8.08 -8.01 -0.27
C ALA A 124 -7.39 -6.77 -0.85
N GLY A 125 -6.27 -6.34 -0.26
CA GLY A 125 -5.46 -5.22 -0.75
C GLY A 125 -4.81 -5.46 -2.12
N ALA A 126 -4.58 -6.71 -2.50
CA ALA A 126 -4.03 -7.02 -3.83
C ALA A 126 -5.05 -6.84 -4.97
N SER A 127 -6.36 -7.02 -4.68
CA SER A 127 -7.39 -7.04 -5.72
C SER A 127 -7.60 -5.71 -6.47
N PRO A 128 -7.58 -4.50 -5.85
CA PRO A 128 -7.77 -3.26 -6.58
C PRO A 128 -6.71 -3.01 -7.66
N ILE A 129 -5.46 -3.41 -7.42
CA ILE A 129 -4.38 -3.23 -8.38
C ILE A 129 -4.64 -4.11 -9.61
N GLY A 130 -4.96 -5.38 -9.41
CA GLY A 130 -5.29 -6.28 -10.52
C GLY A 130 -6.50 -5.79 -11.32
N ILE A 131 -7.57 -5.38 -10.64
CA ILE A 131 -8.84 -4.98 -11.29
C ILE A 131 -8.70 -3.62 -11.98
N ILE A 132 -8.23 -2.58 -11.28
CA ILE A 132 -8.21 -1.20 -11.79
C ILE A 132 -7.11 -1.03 -12.82
N VAL A 133 -5.91 -1.50 -12.54
CA VAL A 133 -4.76 -1.33 -13.44
C VAL A 133 -4.78 -2.42 -14.51
N GLY A 134 -4.75 -3.69 -14.11
CA GLY A 134 -4.66 -4.83 -15.02
C GLY A 134 -5.88 -4.99 -15.91
N GLY A 135 -7.09 -4.99 -15.32
CA GLY A 135 -8.34 -5.13 -16.06
C GLY A 135 -8.83 -3.82 -16.68
N GLY A 136 -8.48 -2.68 -16.07
CA GLY A 136 -9.01 -1.38 -16.48
C GLY A 136 -8.33 -0.79 -17.72
N TYR A 137 -7.04 -0.52 -17.69
CA TYR A 137 -6.38 0.26 -18.75
C TYR A 137 -5.04 -0.28 -19.26
N LEU A 138 -4.34 -1.12 -18.48
CA LEU A 138 -2.97 -1.52 -18.84
C LEU A 138 -2.89 -2.22 -20.18
N TRP A 139 -3.88 -3.05 -20.50
CA TRP A 139 -3.98 -3.79 -21.76
C TRP A 139 -4.12 -2.87 -22.99
N ILE A 140 -4.62 -1.65 -22.82
CA ILE A 140 -4.72 -0.65 -23.90
C ILE A 140 -3.33 -0.10 -24.21
N SER A 141 -2.50 0.13 -23.15
CA SER A 141 -1.13 0.64 -23.30
C SER A 141 -0.16 -0.42 -23.81
N TYR A 142 -0.44 -1.70 -23.50
CA TYR A 142 0.37 -2.86 -23.90
C TYR A 142 -0.52 -3.91 -24.59
N PRO A 143 -0.93 -3.68 -25.84
CA PRO A 143 -1.78 -4.63 -26.57
C PRO A 143 -1.03 -5.90 -26.98
N TYR A 144 0.30 -5.88 -26.93
CA TYR A 144 1.13 -7.05 -27.24
C TYR A 144 1.13 -8.04 -26.07
N GLN A 145 0.89 -9.31 -26.41
CA GLN A 145 0.90 -10.42 -25.45
C GLN A 145 2.02 -11.40 -25.79
N PRO A 146 2.54 -12.12 -24.77
CA PRO A 146 3.38 -13.30 -25.02
C PRO A 146 2.63 -14.30 -25.92
N ALA A 147 3.36 -14.92 -26.85
CA ALA A 147 2.77 -15.86 -27.82
C ALA A 147 2.03 -17.02 -27.13
N GLU A 148 2.52 -17.44 -25.97
CA GLU A 148 1.95 -18.51 -25.14
C GLU A 148 0.58 -18.14 -24.56
N LEU A 149 0.26 -16.86 -24.46
CA LEU A 149 -0.99 -16.33 -23.90
C LEU A 149 -1.88 -15.67 -24.96
N ALA A 150 -1.49 -15.75 -26.24
CA ALA A 150 -2.24 -15.11 -27.35
C ALA A 150 -3.67 -15.66 -27.56
N PHE A 151 -3.98 -16.81 -26.95
CA PHE A 151 -5.33 -17.38 -26.96
C PHE A 151 -6.29 -16.67 -25.98
N LEU A 152 -5.78 -15.87 -25.02
CA LEU A 152 -6.61 -15.08 -24.11
C LEU A 152 -6.78 -13.65 -24.61
N PRO A 153 -7.89 -12.97 -24.32
CA PRO A 153 -8.00 -11.53 -24.50
C PRO A 153 -6.94 -10.76 -23.69
N ALA A 154 -6.37 -9.69 -24.25
CA ALA A 154 -5.28 -8.92 -23.63
C ALA A 154 -5.62 -8.42 -22.22
N TRP A 155 -6.85 -7.96 -22.00
CA TRP A 155 -7.30 -7.50 -20.69
C TRP A 155 -7.32 -8.60 -19.61
N ILE A 156 -7.62 -9.85 -20.00
CA ILE A 156 -7.57 -11.01 -19.08
C ILE A 156 -6.13 -11.29 -18.69
N THR A 157 -5.22 -11.28 -19.66
CA THR A 157 -3.80 -11.52 -19.42
C THR A 157 -3.21 -10.50 -18.44
N THR A 158 -3.44 -9.21 -18.67
CA THR A 158 -2.94 -8.15 -17.79
C THR A 158 -3.62 -8.16 -16.42
N LEU A 159 -4.92 -8.46 -16.34
CA LEU A 159 -5.64 -8.60 -15.08
C LEU A 159 -5.05 -9.72 -14.22
N ILE A 160 -4.91 -10.91 -14.80
CA ILE A 160 -4.36 -12.07 -14.09
C ILE A 160 -2.91 -11.80 -13.67
N SER A 161 -2.10 -11.25 -14.58
CA SER A 161 -0.70 -10.93 -14.30
C SER A 161 -0.56 -9.99 -13.11
N LEU A 162 -1.29 -8.87 -13.11
CA LEU A 162 -1.20 -7.92 -12.01
C LEU A 162 -1.82 -8.45 -10.72
N LEU A 163 -2.90 -9.21 -10.81
CA LEU A 163 -3.49 -9.83 -9.63
C LEU A 163 -2.52 -10.79 -8.96
N VAL A 164 -1.88 -11.68 -9.73
CA VAL A 164 -0.86 -12.60 -9.22
C VAL A 164 0.34 -11.85 -8.67
N SER A 165 0.84 -10.85 -9.40
CA SER A 165 1.92 -9.97 -8.95
C SER A 165 1.62 -9.32 -7.60
N SER A 166 0.45 -8.68 -7.49
CA SER A 166 0.04 -8.00 -6.26
C SER A 166 -0.19 -8.97 -5.11
N LEU A 167 -0.71 -10.19 -5.38
CA LEU A 167 -0.81 -11.23 -4.37
C LEU A 167 0.58 -11.67 -3.87
N VAL A 168 1.54 -11.86 -4.76
CA VAL A 168 2.92 -12.20 -4.37
C VAL A 168 3.54 -11.05 -3.57
N ALA A 169 3.44 -9.81 -4.06
CA ALA A 169 4.07 -8.68 -3.39
C ALA A 169 3.40 -8.37 -2.04
N ILE A 170 2.06 -8.27 -1.98
CA ILE A 170 1.34 -7.83 -0.78
C ILE A 170 1.04 -8.99 0.17
N ALA A 171 0.49 -10.11 -0.35
CA ALA A 171 -0.02 -11.18 0.50
C ALA A 171 1.06 -12.23 0.85
N VAL A 172 2.16 -12.33 0.10
CA VAL A 172 3.28 -13.20 0.46
C VAL A 172 4.40 -12.38 1.10
N ILE A 173 5.06 -11.51 0.34
CA ILE A 173 6.21 -10.75 0.83
C ILE A 173 5.78 -9.74 1.89
N GLY A 174 4.76 -8.93 1.61
CA GLY A 174 4.26 -7.91 2.51
C GLY A 174 3.72 -8.47 3.82
N TYR A 175 2.96 -9.57 3.76
CA TYR A 175 2.48 -10.25 4.95
C TYR A 175 3.63 -10.83 5.79
N ALA A 176 4.66 -11.41 5.16
CA ALA A 176 5.82 -11.91 5.88
C ALA A 176 6.56 -10.76 6.61
N VAL A 177 6.80 -9.64 5.94
CA VAL A 177 7.40 -8.44 6.53
C VAL A 177 6.52 -7.89 7.65
N LEU A 178 5.21 -7.78 7.43
CA LEU A 178 4.25 -7.34 8.44
C LEU A 178 4.30 -8.23 9.70
N ARG A 179 4.36 -9.56 9.52
CA ARG A 179 4.47 -10.52 10.63
C ARG A 179 5.77 -10.36 11.41
N ILE A 180 6.88 -10.14 10.71
CA ILE A 180 8.19 -9.93 11.34
C ILE A 180 8.17 -8.62 12.15
N LEU A 181 7.74 -7.52 11.56
CA LEU A 181 7.69 -6.21 12.23
C LEU A 181 6.67 -6.14 13.37
N SER A 182 5.62 -6.96 13.33
CA SER A 182 4.62 -7.05 14.41
C SER A 182 5.11 -7.82 15.63
N ARG A 183 6.31 -8.44 15.61
CA ARG A 183 6.85 -9.15 16.79
C ARG A 183 7.13 -8.17 17.92
N PRO A 184 6.76 -8.49 19.18
CA PRO A 184 7.00 -7.61 20.33
C PRO A 184 8.45 -7.14 20.45
N SER A 185 9.41 -8.05 20.21
CA SER A 185 10.85 -7.73 20.24
C SER A 185 11.30 -6.65 19.26
N ILE A 186 10.54 -6.39 18.21
CA ILE A 186 10.84 -5.36 17.19
C ILE A 186 9.97 -4.13 17.42
N ILE A 187 8.66 -4.32 17.62
CA ILE A 187 7.72 -3.20 17.67
C ILE A 187 7.80 -2.40 18.98
N GLU A 188 8.08 -3.04 20.12
CA GLU A 188 8.15 -2.33 21.41
C GLU A 188 9.30 -1.32 21.49
N PRO A 189 10.55 -1.65 21.10
CA PRO A 189 11.62 -0.65 21.02
C PRO A 189 11.27 0.52 20.09
N LEU A 190 10.62 0.25 18.96
CA LEU A 190 10.22 1.30 18.02
C LEU A 190 9.13 2.21 18.62
N LYS A 191 8.19 1.65 19.35
CA LYS A 191 7.16 2.42 20.08
C LYS A 191 7.77 3.29 21.17
N SER A 192 8.76 2.79 21.91
CA SER A 192 9.47 3.57 22.95
C SER A 192 10.22 4.77 22.38
N HIS A 193 10.65 4.71 21.11
CA HIS A 193 11.23 5.83 20.37
C HIS A 193 10.19 6.70 19.67
N GLY A 194 8.90 6.44 19.89
CA GLY A 194 7.79 7.29 19.45
C GLY A 194 7.15 6.89 18.14
N LEU A 195 7.38 5.67 17.62
CA LEU A 195 6.63 5.14 16.49
C LEU A 195 5.19 4.87 16.95
N LYS A 196 4.22 5.41 16.21
CA LYS A 196 2.81 5.10 16.40
C LYS A 196 2.49 3.82 15.64
N ALA A 197 2.34 2.72 16.32
CA ALA A 197 1.82 1.49 15.74
C ALA A 197 0.40 1.23 16.24
N LEU A 198 -0.45 0.79 15.33
CA LEU A 198 -1.83 0.44 15.65
C LEU A 198 -1.85 -0.77 16.58
N SER A 199 -2.66 -0.71 17.64
CA SER A 199 -2.84 -1.84 18.53
C SER A 199 -3.70 -2.92 17.86
N GLU A 200 -3.49 -4.17 18.27
CA GLU A 200 -4.24 -5.34 17.77
C GLU A 200 -5.64 -5.51 18.44
N ASN A 201 -6.18 -4.44 19.04
CA ASN A 201 -7.50 -4.51 19.67
C ASN A 201 -8.64 -4.47 18.65
#